data_1e70d9f7948c9c054a1035a02735a960
#
_entry.id   1e70d9f7948c9c054a1035a02735a960
#
_cell.length_a   1.000
_cell.length_b   1.000
_cell.length_c   1.000
_cell.angle_alpha   90.00
_cell.angle_beta   90.00
_cell.angle_gamma   90.00
#
_symmetry.space_group_name_H-M   'P 1'
#
loop_
_entity.id
_entity.type
_entity.pdbx_description
1 polymer ?
#
loop_
_entity_poly.entity_id
_entity_poly.type
_entity_poly.pdbx_seq_one_letter_code
_entity_poly.pdbx_strand_id
1 'polypeptide(L)' 'NDGTLAFSREIDFQYRYMDIDGDNLILYNENSCRVYNMSGVEKFDGTFDFTVSHIRSGRFPGTLIVTGPETMKEIRMR' A
#
# COMPACT_ATOMS: atom_id res chain seq x y z
N ASN A 1 -18.27 -4.33 -1.76
CA ASN A 1 -17.38 -4.60 -2.84
C ASN A 1 -17.64 -3.70 -4.04
N ASP A 2 -18.88 -3.31 -4.28
CA ASP A 2 -19.09 -2.33 -5.32
C ASP A 2 -18.41 -1.02 -4.97
N GLY A 3 -18.44 -0.64 -3.71
CA GLY A 3 -17.73 0.54 -3.27
C GLY A 3 -16.23 0.41 -3.41
N THR A 4 -15.70 -0.79 -3.17
CA THR A 4 -14.30 -1.04 -3.35
C THR A 4 -13.88 -0.86 -4.80
N LEU A 5 -14.69 -1.39 -5.71
CA LEU A 5 -14.43 -1.20 -7.13
C LEU A 5 -14.54 0.25 -7.55
N ALA A 6 -15.47 0.98 -6.95
CA ALA A 6 -15.69 2.36 -7.34
C ALA A 6 -14.47 3.23 -7.01
N PHE A 7 -13.88 3.10 -5.82
CA PHE A 7 -12.75 3.96 -5.51
C PHE A 7 -11.45 3.45 -6.12
N SER A 8 -11.30 2.14 -6.32
CA SER A 8 -10.06 1.64 -6.89
C SER A 8 -9.92 1.97 -8.37
N ARG A 9 -11.01 2.26 -9.05
CA ARG A 9 -10.92 2.65 -10.46
C ARG A 9 -10.11 3.90 -10.70
N GLU A 10 -10.16 4.82 -9.75
CA GLU A 10 -9.46 6.09 -9.93
C GLU A 10 -7.97 5.99 -9.68
N ILE A 11 -7.56 5.01 -8.89
CA ILE A 11 -6.16 4.91 -8.48
C ILE A 11 -5.41 3.83 -9.22
N ASP A 12 -6.10 2.89 -9.86
CA ASP A 12 -5.45 1.80 -10.57
C ASP A 12 -4.57 2.27 -11.71
N PHE A 13 -4.88 3.42 -12.29
CA PHE A 13 -4.09 3.94 -13.39
C PHE A 13 -2.70 4.35 -12.94
N GLN A 14 -2.53 4.66 -11.67
CA GLN A 14 -1.27 5.16 -11.15
C GLN A 14 -0.37 4.05 -10.61
N TYR A 15 -0.92 2.88 -10.34
CA TYR A 15 -0.18 1.84 -9.63
C TYR A 15 -0.19 0.55 -10.43
N ARG A 16 0.98 -0.09 -10.49
CA ARG A 16 1.14 -1.33 -11.24
C ARG A 16 0.77 -2.54 -10.43
N TYR A 17 0.85 -2.44 -9.11
CA TYR A 17 0.62 -3.58 -8.23
C TYR A 17 -0.45 -3.25 -7.22
N MET A 18 -1.25 -4.26 -6.90
CA MET A 18 -2.32 -4.13 -5.93
C MET A 18 -2.36 -5.41 -5.11
N ASP A 19 -2.50 -5.24 -3.80
CA ASP A 19 -2.58 -6.37 -2.90
C ASP A 19 -3.58 -6.05 -1.81
N ILE A 20 -4.23 -7.09 -1.29
CA ILE A 20 -5.16 -6.95 -0.18
C ILE A 20 -4.58 -7.73 0.98
N ASP A 21 -4.39 -7.04 2.11
CA ASP A 21 -3.81 -7.64 3.29
C ASP A 21 -4.69 -7.24 4.48
N GLY A 22 -5.47 -8.19 4.97
CA GLY A 22 -6.43 -7.92 6.01
C GLY A 22 -7.49 -6.94 5.54
N ASP A 23 -7.59 -5.81 6.21
CA ASP A 23 -8.55 -4.77 5.87
C ASP A 23 -7.96 -3.69 4.98
N ASN A 24 -6.75 -3.89 4.48
CA ASN A 24 -6.04 -2.86 3.74
C ASN A 24 -5.91 -3.22 2.28
N LEU A 25 -6.17 -2.23 1.44
CA LEU A 25 -5.89 -2.29 0.01
C LEU A 25 -4.59 -1.54 -0.22
N ILE A 26 -3.57 -2.26 -0.67
CA ILE A 26 -2.23 -1.73 -0.85
C ILE A 26 -1.95 -1.58 -2.33
N LEU A 27 -1.66 -0.36 -2.75
CA LEU A 27 -1.34 -0.06 -4.14
C LEU A 27 0.09 0.45 -4.20
N TYR A 28 0.89 -0.09 -5.08
CA TYR A 28 2.27 0.37 -5.14
C TYR A 28 2.87 0.27 -6.53
N ASN A 29 3.89 1.07 -6.73
CA ASN A 29 4.73 1.10 -7.91
C ASN A 29 6.15 0.79 -7.47
N GLU A 30 7.09 1.09 -8.35
CA GLU A 30 8.49 0.80 -8.07
C GLU A 30 9.03 1.58 -6.88
N ASN A 31 8.49 2.78 -6.61
CA ASN A 31 9.01 3.60 -5.53
C ASN A 31 7.94 4.38 -4.78
N SER A 32 6.69 3.98 -4.90
CA SER A 32 5.62 4.69 -4.20
C SER A 32 4.54 3.71 -3.77
N CYS A 33 3.77 4.11 -2.78
CA CYS A 33 2.76 3.26 -2.18
C CYS A 33 1.61 4.10 -1.67
N ARG A 34 0.42 3.58 -1.80
CA ARG A 34 -0.78 4.18 -1.22
C ARG A 34 -1.64 3.06 -0.64
N VAL A 35 -2.16 3.28 0.55
CA VAL A 35 -2.96 2.27 1.24
C VAL A 35 -4.29 2.87 1.64
N TYR A 36 -5.35 2.11 1.39
CA TYR A 36 -6.70 2.45 1.81
C TYR A 36 -7.25 1.33 2.68
N ASN A 37 -8.13 1.68 3.61
CA ASN A 37 -8.87 0.63 4.29
C ASN A 37 -10.11 0.27 3.45
N MET A 38 -10.89 -0.70 3.92
CA MET A 38 -12.04 -1.18 3.16
C MET A 38 -13.17 -0.16 3.10
N SER A 39 -13.12 0.87 3.93
CA SER A 39 -14.08 1.97 3.86
C SER A 39 -13.63 3.06 2.91
N GLY A 40 -12.47 2.91 2.28
CA GLY A 40 -11.96 3.88 1.34
C GLY A 40 -11.16 5.01 1.97
N VAL A 41 -10.84 4.89 3.26
CA VAL A 41 -10.05 5.92 3.94
C VAL A 41 -8.57 5.68 3.66
N GLU A 42 -7.89 6.73 3.23
CA GLU A 42 -6.46 6.64 2.94
C GLU A 42 -5.68 6.52 4.25
N LYS A 43 -4.87 5.49 4.34
CA LYS A 43 -4.08 5.21 5.53
C LYS A 43 -2.62 5.57 5.36
N PHE A 44 -2.13 5.61 4.15
CA PHE A 44 -0.76 5.96 3.86
C PHE A 44 -0.62 6.39 2.41
N ASP A 45 0.27 7.36 2.17
CA ASP A 45 0.63 7.79 0.83
C ASP A 45 2.06 8.33 0.91
N GLY A 46 2.96 7.68 0.20
CA GLY A 46 4.34 8.10 0.27
C GLY A 46 5.19 7.52 -0.84
N THR A 47 6.42 8.02 -0.90
CA THR A 47 7.41 7.55 -1.85
C THR A 47 8.65 7.10 -1.10
N PHE A 48 9.47 6.31 -1.79
CA PHE A 48 10.67 5.73 -1.21
C PHE A 48 11.87 6.04 -2.08
N ASP A 49 13.04 6.02 -1.49
CA ASP A 49 14.29 6.25 -2.21
C ASP A 49 14.95 4.95 -2.65
N PHE A 50 14.18 3.88 -2.71
CA PHE A 50 14.65 2.59 -3.19
C PHE A 50 13.53 1.92 -3.99
N THR A 51 13.88 0.90 -4.76
CA THR A 51 12.91 0.14 -5.55
C THR A 51 12.16 -0.82 -4.64
N VAL A 52 10.84 -0.75 -4.68
CA VAL A 52 9.99 -1.60 -3.87
C VAL A 52 9.82 -2.96 -4.55
N SER A 53 10.13 -4.03 -3.82
CA SER A 53 9.92 -5.38 -4.28
C SER A 53 8.60 -5.95 -3.78
N HIS A 54 8.23 -5.59 -2.55
CA HIS A 54 7.05 -6.17 -1.92
C HIS A 54 6.63 -5.30 -0.74
N ILE A 55 5.32 -5.26 -0.47
CA ILE A 55 4.76 -4.54 0.68
C ILE A 55 3.77 -5.47 1.37
N ARG A 56 3.84 -5.54 2.68
CA ARG A 56 2.92 -6.35 3.48
C ARG A 56 2.68 -5.67 4.82
N SER A 57 1.71 -6.20 5.58
CA SER A 57 1.44 -5.70 6.91
C SER A 57 2.63 -5.93 7.82
N GLY A 58 2.88 -4.97 8.69
CA GLY A 58 3.94 -5.07 9.67
C GLY A 58 3.54 -5.93 10.87
N ARG A 59 4.47 -6.03 11.84
CA ARG A 59 4.24 -6.83 13.03
C ARG A 59 3.20 -6.22 13.95
N PHE A 60 3.05 -4.92 13.91
CA PHE A 60 2.12 -4.21 14.78
C PHE A 60 0.96 -3.69 13.96
N PRO A 61 -0.24 -3.57 14.56
CA PRO A 61 -1.37 -2.97 13.84
C PRO A 61 -1.02 -1.57 13.37
N GLY A 62 -1.43 -1.26 12.15
CA GLY A 62 -1.18 0.06 11.57
C GLY A 62 0.21 0.26 11.03
N THR A 63 0.98 -0.81 10.83
CA THR A 63 2.31 -0.71 10.24
C THR A 63 2.39 -1.50 8.95
N LEU A 64 3.33 -1.12 8.09
CA LEU A 64 3.65 -1.82 6.85
C LEU A 64 5.13 -2.14 6.81
N ILE A 65 5.47 -3.25 6.17
CA ILE A 65 6.85 -3.57 5.88
C ILE A 65 7.05 -3.45 4.38
N VAL A 66 7.92 -2.54 3.97
CA VAL A 66 8.23 -2.27 2.58
C VAL A 66 9.62 -2.85 2.32
N THR A 67 9.69 -3.81 1.42
CA THR A 67 10.91 -4.55 1.14
C THR A 67 11.46 -4.16 -0.23
N GLY A 68 12.74 -3.83 -0.28
CA GLY A 68 13.46 -3.62 -1.52
C GLY A 68 14.51 -4.71 -1.69
N PRO A 69 15.34 -4.61 -2.75
CA PRO A 69 16.35 -5.65 -3.02
C PRO A 69 17.38 -5.80 -1.90
N GLU A 70 17.75 -4.69 -1.26
CA GLU A 70 18.79 -4.71 -0.24
C GLU A 70 18.36 -4.01 1.04
N THR A 71 17.08 -3.67 1.17
CA THR A 71 16.63 -2.91 2.31
C THR A 71 15.20 -3.33 2.67
N MET A 72 14.85 -3.05 3.91
CA MET A 72 13.51 -3.28 4.41
C MET A 72 13.19 -2.15 5.37
N LYS A 73 12.00 -1.62 5.29
CA LYS A 73 11.60 -0.49 6.08
C LYS A 73 10.22 -0.73 6.67
N GLU A 74 10.09 -0.49 7.96
CA GLU A 74 8.78 -0.56 8.61
C GLU A 74 8.26 0.87 8.77
N ILE A 75 7.04 1.10 8.32
CA ILE A 75 6.43 2.43 8.38
C ILE A 75 5.10 2.33 9.12
N ARG A 76 4.71 3.43 9.73
CA ARG A 76 3.45 3.51 10.45
C ARG A 76 2.43 4.23 9.59
N MET A 77 1.26 3.62 9.47
CA MET A 77 0.12 4.24 8.80
C MET A 77 -0.68 5.08 9.79
N ARG A 78 -1.51 5.94 9.26
CA ARG A 78 -2.41 6.74 10.13
C ARG A 78 -3.54 5.89 10.67
#